data_f9f22be865fbe894443bba65d9f549a4
#
_entry.id   f9f22be865fbe894443bba65d9f549a4
#
_cell.length_a   1.000
_cell.length_b   1.000
_cell.length_c   1.000
_cell.angle_alpha   90.00
_cell.angle_beta   90.00
_cell.angle_gamma   90.00
#
_symmetry.space_group_name_H-M   'P 1'
#
loop_
_entity.id
_entity.type
_entity.pdbx_description
1 polymer ?
#
loop_
_entity_poly.entity_id
_entity_poly.type
_entity_poly.pdbx_seq_one_letter_code
_entity_poly.pdbx_strand_id
1 'polypeptide(L)'
;EARSSTPGSAHTLAALSRLRESGEIHGILGTLGELATPKDPSHEEALSFAFGGGLRSIVVTSDHVASKCISWLRKNGGGRATFLPLNKLSVSRPQGRTLLVARNPGVVGFVHDLLEFDPGVETAVRYAGRNTLVVDSMDVARDNMGGVRMVTLDGSVIESSGAMTGGSSSRKDRPRFDGSGAGSSGIERMEMAV
;
A
#
# COMPACT_ATOMS: atom_id res chain seq x y z
N GLU A 1 -4.05 26.96 -12.85
CA GLU A 1 -3.94 26.03 -11.71
C GLU A 1 -3.33 24.72 -12.18
N ALA A 2 -2.10 24.45 -11.76
CA ALA A 2 -1.42 23.22 -12.12
C ALA A 2 -2.13 22.06 -11.39
N ARG A 3 -2.92 21.27 -12.12
CA ARG A 3 -3.49 20.01 -11.60
C ARG A 3 -2.34 19.08 -11.30
N SER A 4 -2.19 18.70 -10.02
CA SER A 4 -1.18 17.74 -9.59
C SER A 4 -1.24 16.48 -10.45
N SER A 5 -0.17 16.22 -11.19
CA SER A 5 -0.04 15.02 -12.04
C SER A 5 0.30 13.76 -11.22
N THR A 6 0.45 13.90 -9.90
CA THR A 6 0.78 12.77 -9.02
C THR A 6 -0.40 11.79 -8.95
N PRO A 7 -0.18 10.50 -9.23
CA PRO A 7 -1.24 9.49 -9.09
C PRO A 7 -1.81 9.46 -7.68
N GLY A 8 -3.13 9.40 -7.56
CA GLY A 8 -3.80 9.36 -6.27
C GLY A 8 -3.83 10.69 -5.52
N SER A 9 -3.88 11.82 -6.24
CA SER A 9 -4.11 13.13 -5.62
C SER A 9 -5.42 13.14 -4.81
N ALA A 10 -5.53 14.02 -3.82
CA ALA A 10 -6.74 14.13 -3.00
C ALA A 10 -8.02 14.34 -3.85
N HIS A 11 -7.92 15.13 -4.91
CA HIS A 11 -9.01 15.32 -5.88
C HIS A 11 -9.42 14.02 -6.56
N THR A 12 -8.44 13.23 -7.02
CA THR A 12 -8.69 11.94 -7.69
C THR A 12 -9.30 10.92 -6.73
N LEU A 13 -8.78 10.82 -5.51
CA LEU A 13 -9.30 9.91 -4.49
C LEU A 13 -10.73 10.28 -4.09
N ALA A 14 -11.04 11.56 -3.93
CA ALA A 14 -12.40 12.03 -3.65
C ALA A 14 -13.37 11.71 -4.79
N ALA A 15 -12.93 11.82 -6.04
CA ALA A 15 -13.75 11.47 -7.21
C ALA A 15 -14.06 9.96 -7.23
N LEU A 16 -13.07 9.12 -6.96
CA LEU A 16 -13.23 7.66 -6.91
C LEU A 16 -14.07 7.19 -5.71
N SER A 17 -13.96 7.86 -4.56
CA SER A 17 -14.83 7.59 -3.40
C SER A 17 -16.29 7.86 -3.73
N ARG A 18 -16.58 9.00 -4.34
CA ARG A 18 -17.96 9.33 -4.80
C ARG A 18 -18.46 8.32 -5.83
N LEU A 19 -17.61 7.90 -6.76
CA LEU A 19 -17.96 6.90 -7.77
C LEU A 19 -18.30 5.55 -7.12
N ARG A 20 -17.56 5.15 -6.10
CA ARG A 20 -17.84 3.96 -5.28
C ARG A 20 -19.17 4.08 -4.55
N GLU A 21 -19.41 5.21 -3.88
CA GLU A 21 -20.60 5.47 -3.09
C GLU A 21 -21.87 5.54 -3.95
N SER A 22 -21.78 6.10 -5.16
CA SER A 22 -22.90 6.16 -6.10
C SER A 22 -23.33 4.80 -6.64
N GLY A 23 -22.47 3.79 -6.57
CA GLY A 23 -22.71 2.47 -7.14
C GLY A 23 -22.69 2.43 -8.67
N GLU A 24 -22.22 3.49 -9.33
CA GLU A 24 -22.09 3.55 -10.80
C GLU A 24 -21.10 2.51 -11.32
N ILE A 25 -20.01 2.27 -10.59
CA ILE A 25 -19.06 1.19 -10.86
C ILE A 25 -18.96 0.32 -9.62
N HIS A 26 -19.32 -0.95 -9.74
CA HIS A 26 -19.14 -1.95 -8.68
C HIS A 26 -17.74 -2.55 -8.72
N GLY A 27 -17.24 -2.98 -7.55
CA GLY A 27 -15.93 -3.64 -7.42
C GLY A 27 -14.78 -2.73 -7.05
N ILE A 28 -15.03 -1.47 -6.71
CA ILE A 28 -14.05 -0.57 -6.08
C ILE A 28 -14.06 -0.84 -4.58
N LEU A 29 -12.98 -1.40 -4.04
CA LEU A 29 -12.91 -1.76 -2.61
C LEU A 29 -12.45 -0.58 -1.75
N GLY A 30 -11.57 0.26 -2.25
CA GLY A 30 -11.02 1.43 -1.56
C GLY A 30 -9.53 1.58 -1.79
N THR A 31 -8.91 2.53 -1.11
CA THR A 31 -7.47 2.67 -1.11
C THR A 31 -6.83 1.58 -0.26
N LEU A 32 -5.57 1.23 -0.55
CA LEU A 32 -4.84 0.29 0.28
C LEU A 32 -4.73 0.79 1.73
N GLY A 33 -4.56 2.11 1.93
CA GLY A 33 -4.50 2.73 3.26
C GLY A 33 -5.80 2.58 4.06
N GLU A 34 -6.96 2.53 3.39
CA GLU A 34 -8.26 2.25 4.04
C GLU A 34 -8.43 0.77 4.41
N LEU A 35 -7.82 -0.14 3.63
CA LEU A 35 -8.05 -1.58 3.72
C LEU A 35 -7.07 -2.32 4.63
N ALA A 36 -6.02 -1.66 5.08
CA ALA A 36 -5.01 -2.23 5.97
C ALA A 36 -4.74 -1.31 7.15
N THR A 37 -4.47 -1.90 8.31
CA THR A 37 -4.20 -1.17 9.56
C THR A 37 -2.97 -1.78 10.23
N PRO A 38 -2.02 -0.96 10.74
CA PRO A 38 -0.93 -1.47 11.56
C PRO A 38 -1.45 -2.23 12.80
N LYS A 39 -0.93 -3.43 13.04
CA LYS A 39 -1.25 -4.21 14.25
C LYS A 39 -0.75 -3.52 15.51
N ASP A 40 0.41 -2.87 15.41
CA ASP A 40 1.03 -2.08 16.46
C ASP A 40 1.19 -0.64 16.01
N PRO A 41 0.60 0.34 16.72
CA PRO A 41 0.72 1.75 16.37
C PRO A 41 2.17 2.26 16.31
N SER A 42 3.09 1.65 17.05
CA SER A 42 4.52 2.01 17.02
C SER A 42 5.19 1.71 15.67
N HIS A 43 4.61 0.84 14.86
CA HIS A 43 5.09 0.49 13.52
C HIS A 43 4.50 1.37 12.41
N GLU A 44 3.53 2.22 12.71
CA GLU A 44 2.79 3.00 11.69
C GLU A 44 3.72 3.85 10.83
N GLU A 45 4.70 4.51 11.43
CA GLU A 45 5.64 5.36 10.69
C GLU A 45 6.46 4.56 9.69
N ALA A 46 7.08 3.47 10.14
CA ALA A 46 7.83 2.57 9.28
C ALA A 46 6.99 2.02 8.14
N LEU A 47 5.79 1.53 8.45
CA LEU A 47 4.87 0.97 7.46
C LEU A 47 4.40 2.02 6.46
N SER A 48 4.09 3.24 6.90
CA SER A 48 3.70 4.34 6.01
C SER A 48 4.78 4.66 4.98
N PHE A 49 6.04 4.71 5.39
CA PHE A 49 7.15 4.94 4.47
C PHE A 49 7.47 3.72 3.60
N ALA A 50 7.33 2.51 4.12
CA ALA A 50 7.54 1.29 3.34
C ALA A 50 6.59 1.19 2.15
N PHE A 51 5.32 1.48 2.36
CA PHE A 51 4.30 1.48 1.32
C PHE A 51 4.32 2.77 0.49
N GLY A 52 4.67 3.90 1.11
CA GLY A 52 4.75 5.20 0.44
C GLY A 52 3.47 5.54 -0.33
N GLY A 53 3.64 5.98 -1.58
CA GLY A 53 2.52 6.28 -2.47
C GLY A 53 1.60 5.08 -2.76
N GLY A 54 2.05 3.86 -2.50
CA GLY A 54 1.25 2.64 -2.66
C GLY A 54 0.00 2.61 -1.78
N LEU A 55 -0.01 3.33 -0.65
CA LEU A 55 -1.21 3.45 0.21
C LEU A 55 -2.38 4.16 -0.48
N ARG A 56 -2.10 4.97 -1.50
CA ARG A 56 -3.11 5.67 -2.30
C ARG A 56 -3.62 4.85 -3.49
N SER A 57 -3.04 3.68 -3.73
CA SER A 57 -3.50 2.79 -4.80
C SER A 57 -4.90 2.28 -4.49
N ILE A 58 -5.72 2.18 -5.52
CA ILE A 58 -7.11 1.74 -5.43
C ILE A 58 -7.17 0.24 -5.67
N VAL A 59 -7.63 -0.50 -4.69
CA VAL A 59 -7.86 -1.93 -4.81
C VAL A 59 -9.21 -2.17 -5.47
N VAL A 60 -9.22 -2.95 -6.52
CA VAL A 60 -10.43 -3.30 -7.29
C VAL A 60 -10.50 -4.82 -7.48
N THR A 61 -11.71 -5.34 -7.64
CA THR A 61 -11.93 -6.78 -7.77
C THR A 61 -11.35 -7.38 -9.04
N SER A 62 -11.30 -6.61 -10.14
CA SER A 62 -10.84 -7.10 -11.43
C SER A 62 -10.21 -6.01 -12.31
N ASP A 63 -9.43 -6.45 -13.30
CA ASP A 63 -8.88 -5.60 -14.34
C ASP A 63 -9.98 -4.90 -15.16
N HIS A 64 -11.13 -5.53 -15.32
CA HIS A 64 -12.30 -4.92 -15.96
C HIS A 64 -12.80 -3.71 -15.19
N VAL A 65 -12.91 -3.80 -13.85
CA VAL A 65 -13.27 -2.67 -12.99
C VAL A 65 -12.22 -1.56 -13.07
N ALA A 66 -10.94 -1.91 -13.03
CA ALA A 66 -9.85 -0.94 -13.20
C ALA A 66 -9.96 -0.18 -14.53
N SER A 67 -10.23 -0.90 -15.61
CA SER A 67 -10.42 -0.31 -16.95
C SER A 67 -11.59 0.68 -16.99
N LYS A 68 -12.71 0.33 -16.39
CA LYS A 68 -13.88 1.23 -16.27
C LYS A 68 -13.53 2.51 -15.49
N CYS A 69 -12.84 2.37 -14.37
CA CYS A 69 -12.41 3.51 -13.54
C CYS A 69 -11.45 4.44 -14.31
N ILE A 70 -10.49 3.87 -15.03
CA ILE A 70 -9.54 4.64 -15.86
C ILE A 70 -10.28 5.41 -16.94
N SER A 71 -11.22 4.77 -17.63
CA SER A 71 -12.03 5.41 -18.66
C SER A 71 -12.90 6.55 -18.08
N TRP A 72 -13.49 6.32 -16.92
CA TRP A 72 -14.27 7.32 -16.20
C TRP A 72 -13.41 8.54 -15.80
N LEU A 73 -12.24 8.30 -15.21
CA LEU A 73 -11.31 9.37 -14.84
C LEU A 73 -10.90 10.20 -16.06
N ARG A 74 -10.63 9.54 -17.17
CA ARG A 74 -10.25 10.22 -18.43
C ARG A 74 -11.36 11.11 -18.97
N LYS A 75 -12.59 10.61 -18.98
CA LYS A 75 -13.78 11.35 -19.47
C LYS A 75 -14.12 12.55 -18.59
N ASN A 76 -13.93 12.43 -17.28
CA ASN A 76 -14.36 13.42 -16.30
C ASN A 76 -13.23 14.33 -15.79
N GLY A 77 -12.04 14.24 -16.38
CA GLY A 77 -10.91 15.03 -15.92
C GLY A 77 -10.53 14.76 -14.46
N GLY A 78 -10.75 13.53 -13.99
CA GLY A 78 -10.60 13.13 -12.59
C GLY A 78 -9.17 12.87 -12.13
N GLY A 79 -8.17 13.13 -12.99
CA GLY A 79 -6.77 12.90 -12.67
C GLY A 79 -6.32 11.47 -12.93
N ARG A 80 -5.24 11.05 -12.26
CA ARG A 80 -4.62 9.73 -12.41
C ARG A 80 -4.64 8.96 -11.09
N ALA A 81 -4.85 7.66 -11.16
CA ALA A 81 -4.73 6.76 -10.03
C ALA A 81 -4.03 5.45 -10.46
N THR A 82 -3.43 4.78 -9.50
CA THR A 82 -2.94 3.41 -9.67
C THR A 82 -4.00 2.45 -9.15
N PHE A 83 -4.35 1.47 -9.96
CA PHE A 83 -5.32 0.43 -9.61
C PHE A 83 -4.62 -0.90 -9.39
N LEU A 84 -5.05 -1.63 -8.37
CA LEU A 84 -4.55 -2.95 -8.02
C LEU A 84 -5.67 -3.97 -8.23
N PRO A 85 -5.77 -4.58 -9.45
CA PRO A 85 -6.81 -5.56 -9.76
C PRO A 85 -6.46 -6.92 -9.16
N LEU A 86 -7.23 -7.37 -8.17
CA LEU A 86 -6.96 -8.59 -7.41
C LEU A 86 -6.90 -9.86 -8.29
N ASN A 87 -7.62 -9.90 -9.39
CA ASN A 87 -7.65 -11.05 -10.29
C ASN A 87 -6.41 -11.19 -11.18
N LYS A 88 -5.59 -10.14 -11.32
CA LYS A 88 -4.45 -10.09 -12.24
C LYS A 88 -3.12 -9.73 -11.58
N LEU A 89 -3.14 -9.29 -10.32
CA LEU A 89 -1.90 -8.95 -9.63
C LEU A 89 -0.98 -10.17 -9.51
N SER A 90 0.28 -9.97 -9.84
CA SER A 90 1.36 -10.92 -9.63
C SER A 90 2.25 -10.48 -8.47
N VAL A 91 2.47 -11.35 -7.53
CA VAL A 91 3.27 -11.09 -6.32
C VAL A 91 4.51 -11.96 -6.32
N SER A 92 5.67 -11.31 -6.20
CA SER A 92 6.93 -12.02 -6.02
C SER A 92 7.04 -12.55 -4.59
N ARG A 93 7.39 -13.82 -4.43
CA ARG A 93 7.72 -14.39 -3.12
C ARG A 93 9.11 -13.91 -2.67
N PRO A 94 9.31 -13.67 -1.37
CA PRO A 94 10.64 -13.38 -0.87
C PRO A 94 11.56 -14.56 -1.12
N GLN A 95 12.79 -14.28 -1.55
CA GLN A 95 13.75 -15.31 -1.94
C GLN A 95 15.04 -15.19 -1.16
N GLY A 96 15.73 -16.30 -1.04
CA GLY A 96 17.13 -16.42 -0.64
C GLY A 96 17.53 -15.50 0.51
N ARG A 97 18.28 -14.47 0.18
CA ARG A 97 18.83 -13.52 1.15
C ARG A 97 17.76 -12.83 2.01
N THR A 98 16.63 -12.44 1.43
CA THR A 98 15.55 -11.78 2.19
C THR A 98 15.01 -12.69 3.30
N LEU A 99 14.85 -13.99 3.01
CA LEU A 99 14.40 -14.98 4.00
C LEU A 99 15.45 -15.20 5.09
N LEU A 100 16.74 -15.16 4.76
CA LEU A 100 17.81 -15.25 5.75
C LEU A 100 17.84 -14.02 6.66
N VAL A 101 17.81 -12.83 6.07
CA VAL A 101 17.81 -11.55 6.81
C VAL A 101 16.58 -11.42 7.72
N ALA A 102 15.43 -11.92 7.29
CA ALA A 102 14.19 -11.89 8.09
C ALA A 102 14.33 -12.58 9.46
N ARG A 103 15.33 -13.44 9.63
CA ARG A 103 15.60 -14.17 10.87
C ARG A 103 16.69 -13.53 11.73
N ASN A 104 17.34 -12.48 11.26
CA ASN A 104 18.44 -11.84 11.96
C ASN A 104 17.93 -11.02 13.15
N PRO A 105 18.75 -10.89 14.22
CA PRO A 105 18.41 -10.02 15.36
C PRO A 105 18.14 -8.58 14.91
N GLY A 106 17.15 -7.94 15.50
CA GLY A 106 16.76 -6.57 15.18
C GLY A 106 15.82 -6.44 13.97
N VAL A 107 15.53 -7.54 13.28
CA VAL A 107 14.50 -7.56 12.23
C VAL A 107 13.14 -7.83 12.88
N VAL A 108 12.21 -6.88 12.72
CA VAL A 108 10.87 -6.96 13.30
C VAL A 108 9.99 -7.93 12.52
N GLY A 109 10.04 -7.87 11.20
CA GLY A 109 9.29 -8.76 10.32
C GLY A 109 8.99 -8.13 8.96
N PHE A 110 8.27 -8.89 8.14
CA PHE A 110 7.76 -8.38 6.87
C PHE A 110 6.64 -7.37 7.09
N VAL A 111 6.58 -6.33 6.26
CA VAL A 111 5.54 -5.28 6.35
C VAL A 111 4.12 -5.86 6.29
N HIS A 112 3.88 -6.89 5.48
CA HIS A 112 2.56 -7.51 5.37
C HIS A 112 2.16 -8.32 6.62
N ASP A 113 3.13 -8.83 7.38
CA ASP A 113 2.86 -9.54 8.65
C ASP A 113 2.54 -8.59 9.81
N LEU A 114 2.92 -7.32 9.69
CA LEU A 114 2.70 -6.27 10.67
C LEU A 114 1.40 -5.48 10.45
N LEU A 115 0.64 -5.85 9.45
CA LEU A 115 -0.65 -5.26 9.10
C LEU A 115 -1.79 -6.23 9.35
N GLU A 116 -2.92 -5.66 9.77
CA GLU A 116 -4.21 -6.33 9.81
C GLU A 116 -5.02 -5.92 8.58
N PHE A 117 -5.54 -6.89 7.85
CA PHE A 117 -6.34 -6.70 6.64
C PHE A 117 -7.17 -7.95 6.37
N ASP A 118 -8.21 -7.79 5.55
CA ASP A 118 -8.99 -8.96 5.11
C ASP A 118 -8.18 -9.84 4.14
N PRO A 119 -8.25 -11.18 4.30
CA PRO A 119 -7.54 -12.11 3.40
C PRO A 119 -7.81 -11.88 1.90
N GLY A 120 -8.99 -11.37 1.55
CA GLY A 120 -9.35 -11.07 0.16
C GLY A 120 -8.49 -9.99 -0.50
N VAL A 121 -7.82 -9.13 0.26
CA VAL A 121 -6.93 -8.08 -0.27
C VAL A 121 -5.44 -8.36 -0.06
N GLU A 122 -5.09 -9.55 0.43
CA GLU A 122 -3.70 -9.92 0.72
C GLU A 122 -2.76 -9.71 -0.47
N THR A 123 -3.20 -10.06 -1.67
CA THR A 123 -2.39 -9.90 -2.90
C THR A 123 -2.01 -8.44 -3.13
N ALA A 124 -2.93 -7.51 -2.91
CA ALA A 124 -2.65 -6.08 -3.03
C ALA A 124 -1.67 -5.58 -1.96
N VAL A 125 -1.82 -6.04 -0.71
CA VAL A 125 -0.91 -5.71 0.39
C VAL A 125 0.50 -6.23 0.09
N ARG A 126 0.63 -7.48 -0.32
CA ARG A 126 1.93 -8.07 -0.66
C ARG A 126 2.59 -7.41 -1.86
N TYR A 127 1.80 -7.08 -2.89
CA TYR A 127 2.29 -6.36 -4.06
C TYR A 127 2.89 -5.00 -3.67
N ALA A 128 2.14 -4.19 -2.95
CA ALA A 128 2.57 -2.86 -2.55
C ALA A 128 3.70 -2.88 -1.50
N GLY A 129 3.73 -3.88 -0.64
CA GLY A 129 4.75 -4.06 0.39
C GLY A 129 6.12 -4.52 -0.14
N ARG A 130 6.19 -5.08 -1.34
CA ARG A 130 7.44 -5.41 -2.05
C ARG A 130 8.42 -6.26 -1.25
N ASN A 131 7.96 -7.18 -0.41
CA ASN A 131 8.81 -8.00 0.48
C ASN A 131 9.73 -7.18 1.40
N THR A 132 9.31 -5.98 1.78
CA THR A 132 10.07 -5.10 2.66
C THR A 132 10.10 -5.63 4.08
N LEU A 133 11.25 -5.57 4.71
CA LEU A 133 11.44 -5.90 6.12
C LEU A 133 11.49 -4.62 6.97
N VAL A 134 10.80 -4.64 8.11
CA VAL A 134 10.96 -3.62 9.15
C VAL A 134 12.10 -4.02 10.06
N VAL A 135 13.01 -3.10 10.32
CA VAL A 135 14.17 -3.28 11.21
C VAL A 135 14.14 -2.23 12.33
N ASP A 136 14.67 -2.57 13.49
CA ASP A 136 14.59 -1.71 14.67
C ASP A 136 15.50 -0.49 14.63
N SER A 137 16.60 -0.56 13.86
CA SER A 137 17.58 0.51 13.81
C SER A 137 18.31 0.62 12.47
N MET A 138 18.95 1.77 12.25
CA MET A 138 19.80 1.99 11.08
C MET A 138 21.03 1.08 11.07
N ASP A 139 21.57 0.73 12.23
CA ASP A 139 22.72 -0.18 12.31
C ASP A 139 22.34 -1.57 11.82
N VAL A 140 21.19 -2.09 12.23
CA VAL A 140 20.67 -3.38 11.71
C VAL A 140 20.44 -3.31 10.21
N ALA A 141 19.90 -2.20 9.70
CA ALA A 141 19.71 -2.02 8.26
C ALA A 141 21.05 -2.08 7.51
N ARG A 142 22.05 -1.36 8.00
CA ARG A 142 23.40 -1.31 7.36
C ARG A 142 24.10 -2.66 7.36
N ASP A 143 24.00 -3.42 8.45
CA ASP A 143 24.58 -4.77 8.56
C ASP A 143 23.95 -5.76 7.58
N ASN A 144 22.72 -5.50 7.13
CA ASN A 144 21.96 -6.38 6.25
C ASN A 144 21.75 -5.84 4.83
N MET A 145 22.37 -4.73 4.46
CA MET A 145 22.22 -4.10 3.14
C MET A 145 22.62 -5.02 1.98
N GLY A 146 22.01 -4.72 0.83
CA GLY A 146 22.29 -5.38 -0.45
C GLY A 146 21.30 -6.50 -0.75
N GLY A 147 20.47 -6.29 -1.77
CA GLY A 147 19.49 -7.27 -2.23
C GLY A 147 18.24 -7.39 -1.37
N VAL A 148 18.12 -6.61 -0.30
CA VAL A 148 16.95 -6.61 0.61
C VAL A 148 16.44 -5.20 0.79
N ARG A 149 15.15 -5.01 0.60
CA ARG A 149 14.48 -3.74 0.90
C ARG A 149 14.09 -3.71 2.36
N MET A 150 14.47 -2.65 3.06
CA MET A 150 14.20 -2.49 4.50
C MET A 150 13.66 -1.11 4.81
N VAL A 151 12.96 -1.00 5.92
CA VAL A 151 12.56 0.27 6.53
C VAL A 151 12.85 0.22 8.02
N THR A 152 13.45 1.28 8.55
CA THR A 152 13.69 1.42 10.00
C THR A 152 12.44 1.91 10.71
N LEU A 153 12.36 1.70 12.03
CA LEU A 153 11.21 2.16 12.82
C LEU A 153 11.00 3.69 12.76
N ASP A 154 12.04 4.45 12.52
CA ASP A 154 11.97 5.90 12.31
C ASP A 154 11.63 6.33 10.87
N GLY A 155 11.35 5.38 9.99
CA GLY A 155 10.86 5.62 8.64
C GLY A 155 11.93 5.80 7.56
N SER A 156 13.18 5.51 7.83
CA SER A 156 14.23 5.50 6.79
C SER A 156 14.11 4.26 5.91
N VAL A 157 14.10 4.45 4.59
CA VAL A 157 13.95 3.36 3.61
C VAL A 157 15.30 3.05 2.98
N ILE A 158 15.64 1.78 2.97
CA ILE A 158 16.83 1.24 2.33
C ILE A 158 16.38 0.33 1.18
N GLU A 159 16.64 0.76 -0.05
CA GLU A 159 16.28 -0.02 -1.23
C GLU A 159 17.20 -1.23 -1.41
N SER A 160 16.73 -2.25 -2.10
CA SER A 160 17.52 -3.45 -2.42
C SER A 160 18.78 -3.12 -3.23
N SER A 161 18.77 -2.03 -3.99
CA SER A 161 19.92 -1.48 -4.72
C SER A 161 20.99 -0.83 -3.83
N GLY A 162 20.66 -0.53 -2.57
CA GLY A 162 21.52 0.18 -1.63
C GLY A 162 21.22 1.67 -1.50
N ALA A 163 20.29 2.22 -2.28
CA ALA A 163 19.85 3.61 -2.09
C ALA A 163 19.14 3.77 -0.74
N MET A 164 19.41 4.88 -0.06
CA MET A 164 18.88 5.19 1.26
C MET A 164 18.11 6.50 1.20
N THR A 165 16.91 6.50 1.74
CA THR A 165 16.03 7.67 1.85
C THR A 165 15.57 7.81 3.29
N GLY A 166 15.78 8.98 3.87
CA GLY A 166 15.38 9.26 5.25
C GLY A 166 15.42 10.75 5.55
N GLY A 167 15.18 11.10 6.77
CA GLY A 167 15.11 12.48 7.25
C GLY A 167 13.77 12.75 7.92
N SER A 168 13.45 14.04 8.12
CA SER A 168 12.17 14.44 8.68
C SER A 168 11.16 14.74 7.58
N SER A 169 9.91 14.32 7.78
CA SER A 169 8.80 14.71 6.93
C SER A 169 7.70 15.37 7.76
N SER A 170 7.00 16.36 7.16
CA SER A 170 5.83 16.91 7.81
C SER A 170 4.71 15.86 7.87
N ARG A 171 3.85 15.93 8.91
CA ARG A 171 2.68 15.03 9.01
C ARG A 171 1.74 15.12 7.80
N LYS A 172 1.75 16.24 7.08
CA LYS A 172 0.90 16.46 5.89
C LYS A 172 1.39 15.70 4.67
N ASP A 173 2.69 15.43 4.59
CA ASP A 173 3.31 14.81 3.41
C ASP A 173 3.41 13.28 3.52
N ARG A 174 3.09 12.72 4.68
CA ARG A 174 3.15 11.28 4.90
C ARG A 174 1.97 10.57 4.25
N PRO A 175 2.19 9.48 3.51
CA PRO A 175 1.15 8.51 3.20
C PRO A 175 0.54 7.98 4.51
N ARG A 176 -0.77 7.76 4.54
CA ARG A 176 -1.47 7.38 5.77
C ARG A 176 -2.29 6.12 5.59
N PHE A 177 -2.40 5.38 6.69
CA PHE A 177 -3.43 4.38 6.89
C PHE A 177 -4.68 5.12 7.41
N ASP A 178 -5.77 5.09 6.66
CA ASP A 178 -7.01 5.77 7.02
C ASP A 178 -7.99 4.80 7.72
N GLY A 179 -7.46 3.92 8.56
CA GLY A 179 -8.13 2.78 9.18
C GLY A 179 -9.33 3.11 10.08
N SER A 180 -10.30 3.81 9.53
CA SER A 180 -11.63 3.91 10.10
C SER A 180 -12.52 2.84 9.45
N GLY A 181 -12.46 1.61 9.96
CA GLY A 181 -13.56 0.65 9.96
C GLY A 181 -14.40 0.37 8.70
N ALA A 182 -14.03 0.91 7.54
CA ALA A 182 -14.79 0.70 6.30
C ALA A 182 -14.50 -0.66 5.64
N GLY A 183 -13.59 -1.44 6.21
CA GLY A 183 -13.22 -2.75 5.66
C GLY A 183 -14.33 -3.80 5.66
N SER A 184 -15.28 -3.72 6.60
CA SER A 184 -16.32 -4.75 6.71
C SER A 184 -17.40 -4.64 5.64
N SER A 185 -17.81 -3.43 5.24
CA SER A 185 -18.91 -3.28 4.29
C SER A 185 -18.53 -3.58 2.82
N GLY A 186 -17.27 -3.41 2.47
CA GLY A 186 -16.77 -3.77 1.13
C GLY A 186 -16.61 -5.27 0.92
N ILE A 187 -16.33 -5.97 2.00
CA ILE A 187 -16.03 -7.41 2.02
C ILE A 187 -17.31 -8.24 2.07
N GLU A 188 -18.31 -7.81 2.83
CA GLU A 188 -19.64 -8.44 2.80
C GLU A 188 -20.26 -8.42 1.40
N ARG A 189 -19.93 -7.41 0.58
CA ARG A 189 -20.37 -7.37 -0.82
C ARG A 189 -19.58 -8.31 -1.73
N MET A 190 -18.36 -8.68 -1.36
CA MET A 190 -17.55 -9.61 -2.14
C MET A 190 -18.03 -11.06 -1.98
N GLU A 191 -18.48 -11.44 -0.77
CA GLU A 191 -19.05 -12.77 -0.51
C GLU A 191 -20.44 -12.99 -1.15
N MET A 192 -21.19 -11.91 -1.39
CA MET A 192 -22.51 -12.00 -2.02
C MET A 192 -22.49 -11.93 -3.56
N ALA A 193 -21.32 -11.77 -4.19
CA ALA A 193 -21.17 -11.69 -5.64
C ALA A 193 -20.58 -12.96 -6.27
N VAL A 194 -20.57 -14.11 -5.55
CA VAL A 194 -20.18 -15.45 -6.06
C VAL A 194 -21.40 -16.24 -6.44
#